data_867b716a9a36953d3e7c8b3036015eb5
#
_entry.id   867b716a9a36953d3e7c8b3036015eb5
#
_cell.length_a   1.000
_cell.length_b   1.000
_cell.length_c   1.000
_cell.angle_alpha   90.00
_cell.angle_beta   90.00
_cell.angle_gamma   90.00
#
_symmetry.space_group_name_H-M   'P 1'
#
loop_
_entity.id
_entity.type
_entity.pdbx_description
1 polymer ?
#
loop_
_entity_poly.entity_id
_entity_poly.type
_entity_poly.pdbx_seq_one_letter_code
_entity_poly.pdbx_strand_id
1 'polypeptide(L)'
;MQEMKLVPCTVEYWKFVMLLRLDPRVSEGFIETRQITPQEQVNYMLVHQLDYRVVLMGEEPVGYVGVIDDDIRICTHPDAQGKGVGKFMLAEIQKIWPNAHAKIKHANIASKQLFEAADFELCQSDDEFGYFKRKAK
;
A
#
# COMPACT_ATOMS: atom_id res chain seq x y z
N MET A 1 -22.16 -9.04 1.09
CA MET A 1 -20.85 -8.41 0.84
C MET A 1 -20.42 -7.64 2.07
N GLN A 2 -19.22 -7.87 2.55
CA GLN A 2 -18.69 -7.11 3.69
C GLN A 2 -18.25 -5.73 3.24
N GLU A 3 -18.53 -4.75 4.05
CA GLU A 3 -18.17 -3.37 3.76
C GLU A 3 -16.69 -3.14 4.04
N MET A 4 -16.03 -2.40 3.16
CA MET A 4 -14.65 -1.97 3.37
C MET A 4 -14.62 -0.57 3.96
N LYS A 5 -13.70 -0.35 4.91
CA LYS A 5 -13.46 0.98 5.47
C LYS A 5 -11.99 1.18 5.76
N LEU A 6 -11.56 2.41 5.64
CA LEU A 6 -10.19 2.82 5.94
C LEU A 6 -10.17 3.39 7.36
N VAL A 7 -9.27 2.87 8.19
CA VAL A 7 -9.14 3.29 9.59
C VAL A 7 -7.72 3.71 9.89
N PRO A 8 -7.50 4.57 10.90
CA PRO A 8 -6.14 4.93 11.32
C PRO A 8 -5.32 3.71 11.72
N CYS A 9 -4.02 3.76 11.46
CA CYS A 9 -3.11 2.67 11.80
C CYS A 9 -2.66 2.79 13.26
N THR A 10 -3.60 2.49 14.17
CA THR A 10 -3.32 2.50 15.60
C THR A 10 -2.51 1.27 16.01
N VAL A 11 -1.98 1.28 17.22
CA VAL A 11 -1.04 0.25 17.69
C VAL A 11 -1.61 -1.17 17.56
N GLU A 12 -2.91 -1.33 17.66
CA GLU A 12 -3.56 -2.64 17.52
C GLU A 12 -3.35 -3.28 16.15
N TYR A 13 -3.03 -2.50 15.11
CA TYR A 13 -2.82 -2.99 13.74
C TYR A 13 -1.34 -3.12 13.37
N TRP A 14 -0.42 -2.68 14.21
CA TRP A 14 1.01 -2.68 13.85
C TRP A 14 1.55 -4.08 13.57
N LYS A 15 1.10 -5.07 14.36
CA LYS A 15 1.51 -6.45 14.15
C LYS A 15 1.01 -6.98 12.81
N PHE A 16 -0.22 -6.66 12.45
CA PHE A 16 -0.79 -7.02 11.15
C PHE A 16 0.06 -6.46 10.01
N VAL A 17 0.41 -5.18 10.07
CA VAL A 17 1.22 -4.54 9.04
C VAL A 17 2.58 -5.21 8.92
N MET A 18 3.23 -5.49 10.05
CA MET A 18 4.53 -6.15 10.04
C MET A 18 4.45 -7.56 9.44
N LEU A 19 3.48 -8.36 9.87
CA LEU A 19 3.34 -9.73 9.37
C LEU A 19 3.01 -9.76 7.89
N LEU A 20 2.18 -8.84 7.42
CA LEU A 20 1.86 -8.75 6.00
C LEU A 20 3.08 -8.31 5.19
N ARG A 21 3.83 -7.34 5.68
CA ARG A 21 5.05 -6.87 5.01
C ARG A 21 6.10 -7.97 4.88
N LEU A 22 6.18 -8.88 5.85
CA LEU A 22 7.14 -9.98 5.85
C LEU A 22 6.63 -11.23 5.13
N ASP A 23 5.38 -11.25 4.72
CA ASP A 23 4.80 -12.41 4.03
C ASP A 23 5.48 -12.59 2.67
N PRO A 24 6.13 -13.77 2.42
CA PRO A 24 6.83 -13.99 1.14
C PRO A 24 5.95 -13.85 -0.09
N ARG A 25 4.64 -14.08 0.07
CA ARG A 25 3.70 -13.97 -1.06
C ARG A 25 3.53 -12.54 -1.56
N VAL A 26 3.85 -11.53 -0.74
CA VAL A 26 3.73 -10.13 -1.11
C VAL A 26 5.06 -9.40 -1.20
N SER A 27 6.08 -9.85 -0.46
CA SER A 27 7.36 -9.15 -0.38
C SER A 27 8.11 -9.09 -1.70
N GLU A 28 7.86 -10.01 -2.62
CA GLU A 28 8.47 -10.00 -3.95
C GLU A 28 8.18 -8.71 -4.73
N GLY A 29 7.03 -8.09 -4.48
CA GLY A 29 6.65 -6.85 -5.14
C GLY A 29 7.29 -5.61 -4.53
N PHE A 30 7.93 -5.74 -3.37
CA PHE A 30 8.51 -4.60 -2.68
C PHE A 30 9.86 -4.21 -3.28
N ILE A 31 10.11 -2.92 -3.33
CA ILE A 31 11.39 -2.38 -3.79
C ILE A 31 12.48 -2.77 -2.81
N GLU A 32 12.18 -2.70 -1.52
CA GLU A 32 13.08 -3.08 -0.45
C GLU A 32 12.56 -4.32 0.24
N THR A 33 13.38 -5.39 0.26
CA THR A 33 12.96 -6.69 0.79
C THR A 33 13.70 -7.10 2.06
N ARG A 34 14.42 -6.17 2.69
CA ARG A 34 15.15 -6.52 3.91
C ARG A 34 14.17 -6.89 5.03
N GLN A 35 14.59 -7.84 5.85
CA GLN A 35 13.81 -8.23 7.01
C GLN A 35 13.92 -7.16 8.10
N ILE A 36 12.82 -6.97 8.82
CA ILE A 36 12.79 -6.04 9.94
C ILE A 36 12.44 -6.80 11.22
N THR A 37 13.06 -6.37 12.32
CA THR A 37 12.75 -6.93 13.62
C THR A 37 11.47 -6.31 14.18
N PRO A 38 10.80 -6.97 15.16
CA PRO A 38 9.64 -6.37 15.82
C PRO A 38 9.95 -4.99 16.42
N GLN A 39 11.15 -4.81 16.99
CA GLN A 39 11.52 -3.51 17.57
C GLN A 39 11.68 -2.45 16.50
N GLU A 40 12.29 -2.79 15.36
CA GLU A 40 12.40 -1.86 14.24
C GLU A 40 11.03 -1.43 13.73
N GLN A 41 10.08 -2.36 13.65
CA GLN A 41 8.71 -2.05 13.23
C GLN A 41 8.03 -1.10 14.21
N VAL A 42 8.17 -1.35 15.52
CA VAL A 42 7.60 -0.46 16.53
C VAL A 42 8.18 0.94 16.40
N ASN A 43 9.50 1.05 16.28
CA ASN A 43 10.18 2.34 16.12
C ASN A 43 9.70 3.08 14.87
N TYR A 44 9.56 2.34 13.76
CA TYR A 44 9.06 2.89 12.51
C TYR A 44 7.63 3.43 12.66
N MET A 45 6.75 2.63 13.27
CA MET A 45 5.34 3.03 13.43
C MET A 45 5.17 4.18 14.41
N LEU A 46 6.03 4.30 15.42
CA LEU A 46 5.99 5.45 16.32
C LEU A 46 6.22 6.77 15.56
N VAL A 47 7.05 6.72 14.52
CA VAL A 47 7.33 7.90 13.69
C VAL A 47 6.26 8.12 12.61
N HIS A 48 5.80 7.02 11.99
CA HIS A 48 5.01 7.10 10.74
C HIS A 48 3.55 6.67 10.86
N GLN A 49 3.06 6.35 12.06
CA GLN A 49 1.69 5.82 12.18
C GLN A 49 0.61 6.73 11.57
N LEU A 50 0.82 8.03 11.58
CA LEU A 50 -0.15 8.98 11.01
C LEU A 50 -0.11 8.98 9.47
N ASP A 51 0.93 8.44 8.88
CA ASP A 51 1.09 8.33 7.42
C ASP A 51 0.48 7.05 6.86
N TYR A 52 -0.05 6.19 7.72
CA TYR A 52 -0.60 4.89 7.34
C TYR A 52 -2.06 4.76 7.68
N ARG A 53 -2.75 3.94 6.88
CA ARG A 53 -4.14 3.54 7.12
C ARG A 53 -4.25 2.04 6.91
N VAL A 54 -5.23 1.42 7.56
CA VAL A 54 -5.52 0.00 7.44
C VAL A 54 -6.94 -0.16 6.87
N VAL A 55 -7.12 -1.11 5.95
CA VAL A 55 -8.44 -1.43 5.44
C VAL A 55 -9.02 -2.58 6.23
N LEU A 56 -10.22 -2.39 6.73
CA LEU A 56 -11.01 -3.45 7.32
C LEU A 56 -12.08 -3.90 6.35
N MET A 57 -12.24 -5.20 6.22
CA MET A 57 -13.37 -5.80 5.52
C MET A 57 -14.24 -6.44 6.60
N GLY A 58 -15.39 -5.83 6.89
CA GLY A 58 -16.08 -6.11 8.14
C GLY A 58 -15.19 -5.65 9.30
N GLU A 59 -14.78 -6.56 10.17
CA GLU A 59 -13.91 -6.24 11.29
C GLU A 59 -12.46 -6.74 11.10
N GLU A 60 -12.16 -7.38 9.96
CA GLU A 60 -10.85 -7.96 9.73
C GLU A 60 -9.94 -7.06 8.90
N PRO A 61 -8.70 -6.84 9.34
CA PRO A 61 -7.74 -6.10 8.51
C PRO A 61 -7.32 -6.93 7.31
N VAL A 62 -7.41 -6.33 6.12
CA VAL A 62 -7.11 -7.02 4.85
C VAL A 62 -6.07 -6.30 4.00
N GLY A 63 -5.60 -5.16 4.44
CA GLY A 63 -4.56 -4.44 3.72
C GLY A 63 -4.14 -3.18 4.46
N TYR A 64 -3.04 -2.60 3.99
CA TYR A 64 -2.59 -1.30 4.50
C TYR A 64 -2.14 -0.42 3.36
N VAL A 65 -2.16 0.87 3.59
CA VAL A 65 -1.63 1.86 2.66
C VAL A 65 -0.99 2.98 3.46
N GLY A 66 0.19 3.40 3.03
CA GLY A 66 0.88 4.54 3.61
C GLY A 66 1.33 5.48 2.51
N VAL A 67 1.51 6.75 2.87
CA VAL A 67 2.07 7.75 1.98
C VAL A 67 3.13 8.52 2.77
N ILE A 68 4.39 8.34 2.37
CA ILE A 68 5.54 8.99 3.02
C ILE A 68 6.25 9.82 1.97
N ASP A 69 6.33 11.13 2.18
CA ASP A 69 6.90 12.06 1.20
C ASP A 69 6.24 11.91 -0.17
N ASP A 70 4.90 11.80 -0.17
CA ASP A 70 4.05 11.57 -1.33
C ASP A 70 4.27 10.21 -2.03
N ASP A 71 5.12 9.33 -1.48
CA ASP A 71 5.37 8.00 -2.03
C ASP A 71 4.40 6.98 -1.43
N ILE A 72 3.62 6.34 -2.29
CA ILE A 72 2.58 5.39 -1.89
C ILE A 72 3.19 4.02 -1.56
N ARG A 73 2.82 3.48 -0.41
CA ARG A 73 3.20 2.14 0.05
C ARG A 73 1.94 1.37 0.35
N ILE A 74 1.64 0.38 -0.49
CA ILE A 74 0.35 -0.31 -0.46
C ILE A 74 0.55 -1.82 -0.46
N CYS A 75 -0.27 -2.52 0.30
CA CYS A 75 -0.25 -3.98 0.33
C CYS A 75 -1.62 -4.54 0.68
N THR A 76 -2.09 -5.51 -0.12
CA THR A 76 -3.32 -6.25 0.14
C THR A 76 -2.96 -7.66 0.60
N HIS A 77 -3.63 -8.13 1.66
CA HIS A 77 -3.43 -9.50 2.13
C HIS A 77 -3.72 -10.48 0.98
N PRO A 78 -2.88 -11.50 0.79
CA PRO A 78 -3.07 -12.44 -0.33
C PRO A 78 -4.46 -13.08 -0.40
N ASP A 79 -5.05 -13.38 0.76
CA ASP A 79 -6.38 -14.00 0.81
C ASP A 79 -7.51 -13.05 0.43
N ALA A 80 -7.22 -11.75 0.35
CA ALA A 80 -8.21 -10.74 -0.01
C ALA A 80 -7.96 -10.14 -1.40
N GLN A 81 -7.00 -10.65 -2.14
CA GLN A 81 -6.74 -10.19 -3.50
C GLN A 81 -7.90 -10.52 -4.43
N GLY A 82 -8.12 -9.67 -5.42
CA GLY A 82 -9.22 -9.85 -6.36
C GLY A 82 -10.57 -9.35 -5.86
N LYS A 83 -10.62 -8.72 -4.68
CA LYS A 83 -11.86 -8.23 -4.07
C LYS A 83 -11.99 -6.71 -4.09
N GLY A 84 -11.09 -6.02 -4.80
CA GLY A 84 -11.15 -4.57 -4.92
C GLY A 84 -10.53 -3.80 -3.77
N VAL A 85 -9.78 -4.46 -2.88
CA VAL A 85 -9.19 -3.81 -1.70
C VAL A 85 -8.17 -2.75 -2.11
N GLY A 86 -7.26 -3.08 -3.04
CA GLY A 86 -6.24 -2.13 -3.50
C GLY A 86 -6.85 -0.90 -4.17
N LYS A 87 -7.83 -1.12 -5.02
CA LYS A 87 -8.52 -0.02 -5.70
C LYS A 87 -9.24 0.89 -4.70
N PHE A 88 -9.88 0.29 -3.70
CA PHE A 88 -10.52 1.03 -2.62
C PHE A 88 -9.49 1.88 -1.87
N MET A 89 -8.36 1.30 -1.49
CA MET A 89 -7.29 2.03 -0.80
C MET A 89 -6.82 3.23 -1.60
N LEU A 90 -6.54 3.03 -2.89
CA LEU A 90 -6.04 4.12 -3.74
C LEU A 90 -7.06 5.24 -3.89
N ALA A 91 -8.33 4.90 -4.03
CA ALA A 91 -9.39 5.91 -4.13
C ALA A 91 -9.49 6.74 -2.84
N GLU A 92 -9.39 6.09 -1.69
CA GLU A 92 -9.52 6.79 -0.40
C GLU A 92 -8.31 7.66 -0.07
N ILE A 93 -7.08 7.18 -0.34
CA ILE A 93 -5.89 7.97 0.01
C ILE A 93 -5.75 9.22 -0.85
N GLN A 94 -6.31 9.22 -2.06
CA GLN A 94 -6.27 10.40 -2.91
C GLN A 94 -7.00 11.60 -2.30
N LYS A 95 -7.98 11.33 -1.45
CA LYS A 95 -8.71 12.38 -0.73
C LYS A 95 -7.84 13.01 0.35
N ILE A 96 -6.88 12.28 0.89
CA ILE A 96 -6.00 12.73 1.96
C ILE A 96 -4.68 13.27 1.40
N TRP A 97 -4.12 12.57 0.42
CA TRP A 97 -2.84 12.92 -0.21
C TRP A 97 -3.01 13.03 -1.72
N PRO A 98 -3.52 14.15 -2.24
CA PRO A 98 -3.85 14.28 -3.66
C PRO A 98 -2.64 14.26 -4.61
N ASN A 99 -1.44 14.51 -4.09
CA ASN A 99 -0.21 14.52 -4.90
C ASN A 99 0.58 13.20 -4.80
N ALA A 100 0.01 12.17 -4.17
CA ALA A 100 0.71 10.92 -3.98
C ALA A 100 1.04 10.24 -5.31
N HIS A 101 2.22 9.63 -5.37
CA HIS A 101 2.72 8.94 -6.55
C HIS A 101 3.28 7.58 -6.16
N ALA A 102 3.61 6.75 -7.15
CA ALA A 102 4.11 5.41 -6.90
C ALA A 102 5.32 5.09 -7.76
N LYS A 103 6.26 4.34 -7.17
CA LYS A 103 7.39 3.75 -7.85
C LYS A 103 7.15 2.24 -7.86
N ILE A 104 7.07 1.64 -9.05
CA ILE A 104 6.67 0.25 -9.21
C ILE A 104 7.70 -0.49 -10.06
N LYS A 105 8.15 -1.66 -9.60
CA LYS A 105 9.01 -2.53 -10.39
C LYS A 105 8.30 -2.94 -11.67
N HIS A 106 9.01 -2.92 -12.80
CA HIS A 106 8.43 -3.36 -14.06
C HIS A 106 7.93 -4.81 -14.00
N ALA A 107 8.59 -5.64 -13.20
CA ALA A 107 8.20 -7.03 -12.99
C ALA A 107 6.89 -7.19 -12.20
N ASN A 108 6.45 -6.15 -11.49
CA ASN A 108 5.24 -6.22 -10.69
C ASN A 108 4.01 -5.84 -11.51
N ILE A 109 3.58 -6.77 -12.36
CA ILE A 109 2.46 -6.56 -13.28
C ILE A 109 1.16 -6.25 -12.53
N ALA A 110 0.92 -6.95 -11.43
CA ALA A 110 -0.30 -6.77 -10.63
C ALA A 110 -0.43 -5.35 -10.10
N SER A 111 0.67 -4.78 -9.57
CA SER A 111 0.66 -3.39 -9.10
C SER A 111 0.46 -2.40 -10.24
N LYS A 112 1.12 -2.63 -11.38
CA LYS A 112 0.94 -1.76 -12.54
C LYS A 112 -0.52 -1.72 -12.97
N GLN A 113 -1.16 -2.89 -13.07
CA GLN A 113 -2.57 -2.98 -13.44
C GLN A 113 -3.46 -2.28 -12.41
N LEU A 114 -3.16 -2.46 -11.11
CA LEU A 114 -3.91 -1.81 -10.05
C LEU A 114 -3.86 -0.30 -10.16
N PHE A 115 -2.66 0.26 -10.31
CA PHE A 115 -2.50 1.72 -10.38
C PHE A 115 -3.13 2.28 -11.66
N GLU A 116 -3.00 1.59 -12.79
CA GLU A 116 -3.65 2.01 -14.04
C GLU A 116 -5.17 2.02 -13.90
N ALA A 117 -5.74 0.99 -13.23
CA ALA A 117 -7.18 0.94 -12.97
C ALA A 117 -7.66 2.04 -12.02
N ALA A 118 -6.76 2.61 -11.23
CA ALA A 118 -7.05 3.71 -10.31
C ALA A 118 -6.71 5.09 -10.91
N ASP A 119 -6.57 5.16 -12.23
CA ASP A 119 -6.30 6.39 -12.99
C ASP A 119 -4.91 6.98 -12.78
N PHE A 120 -3.93 6.12 -12.49
CA PHE A 120 -2.53 6.52 -12.52
C PHE A 120 -1.96 6.23 -13.91
N GLU A 121 -0.98 7.03 -14.31
CA GLU A 121 -0.30 6.84 -15.58
C GLU A 121 1.22 6.86 -15.41
N LEU A 122 1.91 6.15 -16.30
CA LEU A 122 3.37 6.12 -16.32
C LEU A 122 3.88 7.48 -16.81
N CYS A 123 4.69 8.13 -15.96
CA CYS A 123 5.27 9.45 -16.27
C CYS A 123 6.74 9.37 -16.63
N GLN A 124 7.43 8.38 -16.06
CA GLN A 124 8.88 8.23 -16.23
C GLN A 124 9.23 6.77 -15.96
N SER A 125 10.26 6.26 -16.60
CA SER A 125 10.73 4.91 -16.31
C SER A 125 12.24 4.80 -16.51
N ASP A 126 12.84 3.85 -15.80
CA ASP A 126 14.21 3.41 -16.04
C ASP A 126 14.19 1.89 -16.27
N ASP A 127 15.37 1.23 -16.23
CA ASP A 127 15.48 -0.19 -16.56
C ASP A 127 14.71 -1.09 -15.57
N GLU A 128 14.50 -0.65 -14.35
CA GLU A 128 13.95 -1.47 -13.26
C GLU A 128 12.58 -1.01 -12.79
N PHE A 129 12.30 0.29 -12.82
CA PHE A 129 11.10 0.88 -12.22
C PHE A 129 10.34 1.78 -13.18
N GLY A 130 9.01 1.81 -13.01
CA GLY A 130 8.15 2.84 -13.56
C GLY A 130 7.69 3.80 -12.47
N TYR A 131 7.52 5.06 -12.80
CA TYR A 131 7.06 6.12 -11.90
C TYR A 131 5.67 6.57 -12.34
N PHE A 132 4.70 6.40 -11.47
CA PHE A 132 3.29 6.59 -11.77
C PHE A 132 2.72 7.76 -10.97
N LYS A 133 1.95 8.59 -11.65
CA LYS A 133 1.21 9.69 -11.03
C LYS A 133 -0.24 9.61 -11.47
N ARG A 134 -1.12 10.18 -10.66
CA ARG A 134 -2.52 10.25 -11.02
C ARG A 134 -2.68 11.13 -12.26
N LYS A 135 -3.57 10.71 -13.17
CA LYS A 135 -3.89 11.50 -14.37
C LYS A 135 -4.47 12.85 -13.97
N ALA A 136 -4.03 13.91 -14.64
CA ALA A 136 -4.60 15.23 -14.47
C ALA A 136 -6.05 15.24 -14.96
N LYS A 137 -6.90 15.92 -14.22
CA LYS A 137 -8.29 16.08 -14.63
C LYS A 137 -8.44 17.29 -15.55
#